data_52f7ffdcc25130dc86cda5144eb3f002
#
_entry.id   52f7ffdcc25130dc86cda5144eb3f002
#
_cell.length_a   1.000
_cell.length_b   1.000
_cell.length_c   1.000
_cell.angle_alpha   90.00
_cell.angle_beta   90.00
_cell.angle_gamma   90.00
#
_symmetry.space_group_name_H-M   'P 1'
#
loop_
_entity.id
_entity.type
_entity.pdbx_description
1 polymer ?
#
loop_
_entity_poly.entity_id
_entity_poly.type
_entity_poly.pdbx_seq_one_letter_code
_entity_poly.pdbx_strand_id
1 'polypeptide(L)'
;VAARLAADVTGVPTLLVARTDADAADLITSDCDPYDSEFITGERTSEGFFRTHAGIEQAISRGLAYAPYADLVWCETSTPDLELARRFAQAIHAKYPGKLLAYNCSPSFNWQKNLDDKTIASFQQQLSDMGYKFQFITLAGIHSMWFNMFDLANAYAQGEGMKHYVEKVQQPEFAAAKDGYTFVSHQQEVGTGYFDKVTTIIPVSYTHLRAHETP
;
A
#
# COMPACT_ATOMS: atom_id res chain seq x y z
N VAL A 1 -4.59 16.24 10.94
CA VAL A 1 -4.77 17.69 10.83
C VAL A 1 -3.48 18.35 10.34
N ALA A 2 -2.34 18.21 11.03
CA ALA A 2 -1.09 18.91 10.69
C ALA A 2 -0.63 18.66 9.24
N ALA A 3 -0.65 17.40 8.77
CA ALA A 3 -0.27 17.07 7.38
C ALA A 3 -1.20 17.73 6.35
N ARG A 4 -2.51 17.76 6.60
CA ARG A 4 -3.47 18.47 5.73
C ARG A 4 -3.18 19.97 5.70
N LEU A 5 -2.97 20.56 6.87
CA LEU A 5 -2.63 21.99 6.96
C LEU A 5 -1.34 22.32 6.21
N ALA A 6 -0.32 21.47 6.33
CA ALA A 6 0.93 21.68 5.61
C ALA A 6 0.75 21.64 4.09
N ALA A 7 -0.02 20.67 3.57
CA ALA A 7 -0.34 20.59 2.15
C ALA A 7 -1.12 21.83 1.66
N ASP A 8 -2.11 22.28 2.43
CA ASP A 8 -2.93 23.42 2.09
C ASP A 8 -2.13 24.74 2.10
N VAL A 9 -1.25 24.92 3.11
CA VAL A 9 -0.39 26.12 3.21
C VAL A 9 0.65 26.20 2.09
N THR A 10 1.22 25.05 1.70
CA THR A 10 2.22 25.01 0.61
C THR A 10 1.57 25.08 -0.78
N GLY A 11 0.26 24.91 -0.88
CA GLY A 11 -0.45 24.91 -2.16
C GLY A 11 -0.12 23.74 -3.07
N VAL A 12 0.46 22.66 -2.52
CA VAL A 12 0.79 21.43 -3.26
C VAL A 12 -0.39 20.45 -3.17
N PRO A 13 -0.87 19.89 -4.29
CA PRO A 13 -2.00 18.95 -4.31
C PRO A 13 -1.57 17.56 -3.78
N THR A 14 -1.07 17.52 -2.55
CA THR A 14 -0.63 16.28 -1.89
C THR A 14 -1.84 15.48 -1.42
N LEU A 15 -1.94 14.23 -1.87
CA LEU A 15 -2.93 13.29 -1.37
C LEU A 15 -2.50 12.72 -0.01
N LEU A 16 -3.42 12.75 0.95
CA LEU A 16 -3.21 12.23 2.30
C LEU A 16 -3.94 10.90 2.45
N VAL A 17 -3.18 9.85 2.73
CA VAL A 17 -3.70 8.54 3.13
C VAL A 17 -3.50 8.38 4.62
N ALA A 18 -4.58 8.40 5.40
CA ALA A 18 -4.51 8.23 6.85
C ALA A 18 -4.63 6.75 7.21
N ARG A 19 -3.59 6.21 7.85
CA ARG A 19 -3.52 4.82 8.30
C ARG A 19 -3.86 4.71 9.78
N THR A 20 -4.60 3.66 10.15
CA THR A 20 -4.73 3.17 11.51
C THR A 20 -4.29 1.72 11.63
N ASP A 21 -3.58 1.40 12.70
CA ASP A 21 -3.19 0.03 13.09
C ASP A 21 -4.01 -0.47 14.31
N ALA A 22 -5.08 0.22 14.66
CA ALA A 22 -5.83 -0.04 15.87
C ALA A 22 -6.54 -1.40 15.89
N ASP A 23 -6.69 -2.08 14.74
CA ASP A 23 -7.20 -3.44 14.69
C ASP A 23 -6.33 -4.45 15.46
N ALA A 24 -5.01 -4.20 15.52
CA ALA A 24 -4.04 -5.07 16.22
C ALA A 24 -3.26 -4.36 17.33
N ALA A 25 -3.60 -3.12 17.68
CA ALA A 25 -2.84 -2.33 18.64
C ALA A 25 -3.40 -2.49 20.05
N ASP A 26 -2.74 -3.28 20.88
CA ASP A 26 -3.10 -3.51 22.29
C ASP A 26 -2.64 -2.41 23.25
N LEU A 27 -1.78 -1.50 22.80
CA LEU A 27 -1.16 -0.45 23.60
C LEU A 27 -1.21 0.90 22.92
N ILE A 28 -1.44 1.96 23.72
CA ILE A 28 -1.28 3.34 23.27
C ILE A 28 -0.43 4.14 24.29
N THR A 29 0.21 5.20 23.80
CA THR A 29 1.13 6.02 24.60
C THR A 29 0.43 7.07 25.44
N SER A 30 -0.80 7.45 25.09
CA SER A 30 -1.56 8.54 25.72
C SER A 30 -3.04 8.21 25.75
N ASP A 31 -3.73 8.70 26.76
CA ASP A 31 -5.19 8.59 26.97
C ASP A 31 -5.94 9.89 26.67
N CYS A 32 -5.27 10.87 26.08
CA CYS A 32 -5.85 12.20 25.88
C CYS A 32 -6.76 12.31 24.63
N ASP A 33 -6.75 11.33 23.74
CA ASP A 33 -7.58 11.35 22.54
C ASP A 33 -8.98 10.80 22.85
N PRO A 34 -10.05 11.60 22.68
CA PRO A 34 -11.41 11.17 23.00
C PRO A 34 -11.88 10.00 22.11
N TYR A 35 -11.30 9.80 20.93
CA TYR A 35 -11.64 8.68 20.06
C TYR A 35 -11.11 7.33 20.53
N ASP A 36 -10.15 7.33 21.47
CA ASP A 36 -9.59 6.13 22.07
C ASP A 36 -10.18 5.80 23.44
N SER A 37 -10.83 6.75 24.09
CA SER A 37 -11.22 6.67 25.51
C SER A 37 -12.09 5.46 25.85
N GLU A 38 -13.00 5.06 24.96
CA GLU A 38 -13.89 3.90 25.19
C GLU A 38 -13.17 2.54 25.04
N PHE A 39 -11.97 2.53 24.42
CA PHE A 39 -11.17 1.32 24.20
C PHE A 39 -10.09 1.12 25.26
N ILE A 40 -9.85 2.10 26.12
CA ILE A 40 -8.84 2.02 27.19
C ILE A 40 -9.37 1.16 28.32
N THR A 41 -8.62 0.12 28.72
CA THR A 41 -9.02 -0.83 29.76
C THR A 41 -8.87 -0.29 31.18
N GLY A 42 -8.14 0.82 31.37
CA GLY A 42 -7.73 1.35 32.67
C GLY A 42 -6.43 0.74 33.20
N GLU A 43 -5.93 -0.32 32.59
CA GLU A 43 -4.64 -0.94 32.96
C GLU A 43 -3.47 -0.25 32.25
N ARG A 44 -2.29 -0.31 32.89
CA ARG A 44 -1.02 0.18 32.30
C ARG A 44 0.07 -0.88 32.38
N THR A 45 0.99 -0.82 31.43
CA THR A 45 2.22 -1.62 31.50
C THR A 45 3.22 -1.00 32.48
N SER A 46 4.28 -1.75 32.80
CA SER A 46 5.38 -1.25 33.66
C SER A 46 6.09 -0.04 33.05
N GLU A 47 6.10 0.06 31.69
CA GLU A 47 6.68 1.17 30.94
C GLU A 47 5.74 2.39 30.85
N GLY A 48 4.50 2.26 31.34
CA GLY A 48 3.53 3.34 31.41
C GLY A 48 2.57 3.45 30.21
N PHE A 49 2.58 2.51 29.26
CA PHE A 49 1.60 2.45 28.18
C PHE A 49 0.21 2.09 28.70
N PHE A 50 -0.82 2.65 28.09
CA PHE A 50 -2.20 2.25 28.36
C PHE A 50 -2.57 1.03 27.54
N ARG A 51 -3.24 0.05 28.17
CA ARG A 51 -3.80 -1.09 27.47
C ARG A 51 -5.12 -0.72 26.81
N THR A 52 -5.34 -1.25 25.59
CA THR A 52 -6.57 -1.04 24.84
C THR A 52 -7.22 -2.36 24.44
N HIS A 53 -8.51 -2.31 24.17
CA HIS A 53 -9.23 -3.36 23.44
C HIS A 53 -9.01 -3.12 21.94
N ALA A 54 -7.93 -3.73 21.40
CA ALA A 54 -7.70 -3.72 19.97
C ALA A 54 -8.87 -4.34 19.18
N GLY A 55 -8.99 -3.99 17.93
CA GLY A 55 -9.97 -4.57 17.04
C GLY A 55 -10.63 -3.57 16.11
N ILE A 56 -11.52 -4.10 15.28
CA ILE A 56 -12.17 -3.34 14.22
C ILE A 56 -12.95 -2.12 14.74
N GLU A 57 -13.53 -2.18 15.94
CA GLU A 57 -14.31 -1.05 16.49
C GLU A 57 -13.40 0.15 16.79
N GLN A 58 -12.23 -0.10 17.39
CA GLN A 58 -11.23 0.96 17.60
C GLN A 58 -10.69 1.48 16.26
N ALA A 59 -10.45 0.60 15.29
CA ALA A 59 -10.02 0.99 13.96
C ALA A 59 -11.08 1.86 13.25
N ILE A 60 -12.37 1.55 13.39
CA ILE A 60 -13.48 2.35 12.86
C ILE A 60 -13.52 3.72 13.53
N SER A 61 -13.42 3.79 14.86
CA SER A 61 -13.40 5.05 15.61
C SER A 61 -12.30 5.98 15.08
N ARG A 62 -11.08 5.48 14.94
CA ARG A 62 -9.97 6.25 14.37
C ARG A 62 -10.17 6.60 12.89
N GLY A 63 -10.66 5.66 12.09
CA GLY A 63 -10.97 5.90 10.69
C GLY A 63 -11.98 7.04 10.49
N LEU A 64 -13.03 7.09 11.32
CA LEU A 64 -14.02 8.15 11.33
C LEU A 64 -13.44 9.50 11.75
N ALA A 65 -12.49 9.50 12.70
CA ALA A 65 -11.79 10.70 13.14
C ALA A 65 -10.86 11.26 12.04
N TYR A 66 -10.23 10.39 11.23
CA TYR A 66 -9.31 10.78 10.16
C TYR A 66 -10.00 11.20 8.87
N ALA A 67 -11.15 10.62 8.58
CA ALA A 67 -11.86 10.81 7.31
C ALA A 67 -12.09 12.28 6.89
N PRO A 68 -12.38 13.25 7.79
CA PRO A 68 -12.53 14.65 7.39
C PRO A 68 -11.26 15.31 6.84
N TYR A 69 -10.08 14.79 7.23
CA TYR A 69 -8.78 15.42 6.95
C TYR A 69 -7.94 14.66 5.92
N ALA A 70 -8.34 13.44 5.57
CA ALA A 70 -7.62 12.59 4.63
C ALA A 70 -8.39 12.43 3.31
N ASP A 71 -7.66 12.27 2.23
CA ASP A 71 -8.24 11.94 0.93
C ASP A 71 -8.67 10.47 0.91
N LEU A 72 -7.85 9.59 1.47
CA LEU A 72 -8.15 8.18 1.65
C LEU A 72 -7.97 7.76 3.12
N VAL A 73 -8.71 6.74 3.54
CA VAL A 73 -8.53 6.11 4.86
C VAL A 73 -8.10 4.65 4.66
N TRP A 74 -7.14 4.22 5.48
CA TRP A 74 -6.57 2.90 5.45
C TRP A 74 -6.57 2.27 6.84
N CYS A 75 -7.26 1.12 6.99
CA CYS A 75 -7.14 0.24 8.14
C CYS A 75 -6.13 -0.87 7.81
N GLU A 76 -5.01 -0.92 8.53
CA GLU A 76 -4.07 -2.03 8.44
C GLU A 76 -4.66 -3.26 9.11
N THR A 77 -4.45 -4.43 8.49
CA THR A 77 -4.93 -5.72 8.99
C THR A 77 -3.78 -6.73 9.05
N SER A 78 -3.95 -7.78 9.84
CA SER A 78 -2.96 -8.85 10.01
C SER A 78 -3.18 -10.04 9.08
N THR A 79 -4.39 -10.16 8.51
CA THR A 79 -4.81 -11.24 7.61
C THR A 79 -5.71 -10.69 6.51
N PRO A 80 -5.84 -11.38 5.36
CA PRO A 80 -6.78 -10.99 4.33
C PRO A 80 -8.20 -11.38 4.75
N ASP A 81 -9.00 -10.41 5.17
CA ASP A 81 -10.37 -10.60 5.65
C ASP A 81 -11.32 -9.63 4.95
N LEU A 82 -12.18 -10.18 4.07
CA LEU A 82 -13.19 -9.40 3.33
C LEU A 82 -14.35 -8.94 4.23
N GLU A 83 -14.66 -9.67 5.29
CA GLU A 83 -15.72 -9.26 6.19
C GLU A 83 -15.31 -8.09 7.08
N LEU A 84 -14.09 -8.14 7.60
CA LEU A 84 -13.50 -7.01 8.31
C LEU A 84 -13.42 -5.77 7.40
N ALA A 85 -12.95 -5.96 6.16
CA ALA A 85 -12.91 -4.88 5.18
C ALA A 85 -14.30 -4.28 4.91
N ARG A 86 -15.33 -5.12 4.79
CA ARG A 86 -16.71 -4.69 4.58
C ARG A 86 -17.24 -3.88 5.75
N ARG A 87 -17.03 -4.35 6.98
CA ARG A 87 -17.45 -3.64 8.21
C ARG A 87 -16.82 -2.26 8.29
N PHE A 88 -15.52 -2.16 8.04
CA PHE A 88 -14.81 -0.88 8.03
C PHE A 88 -15.37 0.06 6.96
N ALA A 89 -15.49 -0.41 5.72
CA ALA A 89 -16.01 0.38 4.61
C ALA A 89 -17.43 0.89 4.88
N GLN A 90 -18.33 0.02 5.35
CA GLN A 90 -19.70 0.40 5.68
C GLN A 90 -19.77 1.47 6.76
N ALA A 91 -18.99 1.34 7.83
CA ALA A 91 -18.94 2.32 8.90
C ALA A 91 -18.45 3.69 8.43
N ILE A 92 -17.38 3.72 7.63
CA ILE A 92 -16.86 4.97 7.06
C ILE A 92 -17.87 5.59 6.11
N HIS A 93 -18.44 4.82 5.18
CA HIS A 93 -19.38 5.33 4.17
C HIS A 93 -20.75 5.76 4.73
N ALA A 94 -21.16 5.19 5.87
CA ALA A 94 -22.37 5.63 6.55
C ALA A 94 -22.28 7.11 7.00
N LYS A 95 -21.09 7.57 7.39
CA LYS A 95 -20.86 8.96 7.83
C LYS A 95 -20.25 9.83 6.73
N TYR A 96 -19.43 9.25 5.86
CA TYR A 96 -18.72 9.93 4.78
C TYR A 96 -18.96 9.20 3.44
N PRO A 97 -20.15 9.33 2.83
CA PRO A 97 -20.47 8.66 1.57
C PRO A 97 -19.42 8.96 0.49
N GLY A 98 -18.92 7.92 -0.18
CA GLY A 98 -17.92 8.05 -1.24
C GLY A 98 -16.49 8.31 -0.78
N LYS A 99 -16.20 8.30 0.52
CA LYS A 99 -14.81 8.39 1.01
C LYS A 99 -13.98 7.28 0.40
N LEU A 100 -12.86 7.65 -0.21
CA LEU A 100 -11.93 6.68 -0.79
C LEU A 100 -11.23 5.88 0.31
N LEU A 101 -11.08 4.59 0.07
CA LEU A 101 -10.41 3.67 0.97
C LEU A 101 -9.17 3.06 0.29
N ALA A 102 -8.15 2.77 1.10
CA ALA A 102 -6.95 2.05 0.68
C ALA A 102 -6.84 0.71 1.40
N TYR A 103 -6.27 -0.29 0.71
CA TYR A 103 -6.03 -1.62 1.27
C TYR A 103 -4.64 -2.14 0.92
N ASN A 104 -3.95 -2.66 1.93
CA ASN A 104 -2.68 -3.35 1.76
C ASN A 104 -2.91 -4.85 1.55
N CYS A 105 -2.74 -5.32 0.32
CA CYS A 105 -2.66 -6.75 0.01
C CYS A 105 -1.27 -7.27 0.40
N SER A 106 -0.99 -7.34 1.70
CA SER A 106 0.35 -7.59 2.21
C SER A 106 0.91 -8.94 1.75
N PRO A 107 2.17 -9.02 1.29
CA PRO A 107 2.84 -10.27 0.98
C PRO A 107 3.15 -11.10 2.25
N SER A 108 3.11 -10.49 3.43
CA SER A 108 3.26 -11.21 4.70
C SER A 108 2.02 -12.03 5.07
N PHE A 109 0.87 -11.77 4.45
CA PHE A 109 -0.28 -12.63 4.59
C PHE A 109 -0.03 -13.98 3.91
N ASN A 110 -0.28 -15.07 4.62
CA ASN A 110 -0.30 -16.37 3.96
C ASN A 110 -1.67 -16.55 3.28
N TRP A 111 -1.77 -16.06 2.04
CA TRP A 111 -3.01 -15.98 1.29
C TRP A 111 -3.71 -17.33 1.15
N GLN A 112 -2.98 -18.36 0.70
CA GLN A 112 -3.55 -19.71 0.50
C GLN A 112 -3.89 -20.45 1.81
N LYS A 113 -3.28 -20.06 2.93
CA LYS A 113 -3.67 -20.61 4.24
C LYS A 113 -5.00 -20.04 4.71
N ASN A 114 -5.31 -18.78 4.35
CA ASN A 114 -6.48 -18.08 4.85
C ASN A 114 -7.67 -18.10 3.89
N LEU A 115 -7.43 -18.22 2.58
CA LEU A 115 -8.45 -18.08 1.55
C LEU A 115 -8.31 -19.18 0.48
N ASP A 116 -9.42 -19.56 -0.14
CA ASP A 116 -9.41 -20.40 -1.33
C ASP A 116 -9.02 -19.62 -2.60
N ASP A 117 -8.64 -20.34 -3.65
CA ASP A 117 -8.19 -19.76 -4.91
C ASP A 117 -9.26 -18.88 -5.57
N LYS A 118 -10.53 -19.21 -5.44
CA LYS A 118 -11.64 -18.43 -5.99
C LYS A 118 -11.76 -17.07 -5.28
N THR A 119 -11.66 -17.08 -3.97
CA THR A 119 -11.69 -15.85 -3.17
C THR A 119 -10.45 -15.00 -3.44
N ILE A 120 -9.26 -15.61 -3.53
CA ILE A 120 -8.02 -14.89 -3.89
C ILE A 120 -8.18 -14.22 -5.26
N ALA A 121 -8.67 -14.94 -6.26
CA ALA A 121 -8.83 -14.42 -7.62
C ALA A 121 -9.81 -13.24 -7.72
N SER A 122 -10.80 -13.15 -6.85
CA SER A 122 -11.81 -12.10 -6.84
C SER A 122 -11.57 -11.03 -5.76
N PHE A 123 -10.54 -11.17 -4.95
CA PHE A 123 -10.32 -10.37 -3.74
C PHE A 123 -10.26 -8.86 -4.03
N GLN A 124 -9.44 -8.45 -5.00
CA GLN A 124 -9.31 -7.05 -5.37
C GLN A 124 -10.59 -6.46 -5.95
N GLN A 125 -11.35 -7.22 -6.72
CA GLN A 125 -12.63 -6.76 -7.26
C GLN A 125 -13.63 -6.55 -6.12
N GLN A 126 -13.73 -7.49 -5.18
CA GLN A 126 -14.61 -7.36 -4.02
C GLN A 126 -14.24 -6.15 -3.16
N LEU A 127 -12.95 -5.91 -2.93
CA LEU A 127 -12.49 -4.69 -2.26
C LEU A 127 -12.88 -3.42 -3.04
N SER A 128 -12.68 -3.43 -4.35
CA SER A 128 -13.05 -2.28 -5.20
C SER A 128 -14.54 -1.96 -5.12
N ASP A 129 -15.40 -2.97 -5.09
CA ASP A 129 -16.85 -2.84 -4.97
C ASP A 129 -17.26 -2.24 -3.61
N MET A 130 -16.47 -2.47 -2.56
CA MET A 130 -16.64 -1.88 -1.23
C MET A 130 -16.09 -0.44 -1.11
N GLY A 131 -15.41 0.10 -2.16
CA GLY A 131 -14.86 1.45 -2.14
C GLY A 131 -13.35 1.55 -1.87
N TYR A 132 -12.64 0.43 -1.77
CA TYR A 132 -11.18 0.41 -1.71
C TYR A 132 -10.60 0.65 -3.11
N LYS A 133 -10.47 1.91 -3.49
CA LYS A 133 -10.05 2.31 -4.83
C LYS A 133 -8.54 2.39 -5.00
N PHE A 134 -7.79 2.36 -3.92
CA PHE A 134 -6.33 2.26 -3.93
C PHE A 134 -5.90 0.97 -3.22
N GLN A 135 -5.37 0.02 -3.99
CA GLN A 135 -4.94 -1.28 -3.50
C GLN A 135 -3.49 -1.49 -3.91
N PHE A 136 -2.67 -2.02 -3.02
CA PHE A 136 -1.25 -2.21 -3.27
C PHE A 136 -0.73 -3.49 -2.61
N ILE A 137 0.31 -4.07 -3.20
CA ILE A 137 1.06 -5.15 -2.62
C ILE A 137 2.38 -4.57 -2.14
N THR A 138 2.54 -4.40 -0.84
CA THR A 138 3.77 -3.86 -0.25
C THR A 138 4.96 -4.73 -0.63
N LEU A 139 6.06 -4.10 -1.07
CA LEU A 139 7.31 -4.79 -1.41
C LEU A 139 7.21 -5.83 -2.55
N ALA A 140 6.14 -5.85 -3.34
CA ALA A 140 5.96 -6.81 -4.42
C ALA A 140 7.17 -6.87 -5.37
N GLY A 141 7.69 -5.70 -5.78
CA GLY A 141 8.86 -5.61 -6.65
C GLY A 141 10.11 -6.20 -6.01
N ILE A 142 10.34 -5.91 -4.73
CA ILE A 142 11.50 -6.45 -3.99
C ILE A 142 11.40 -7.96 -3.84
N HIS A 143 10.24 -8.50 -3.46
CA HIS A 143 10.03 -9.95 -3.35
C HIS A 143 10.22 -10.65 -4.69
N SER A 144 9.68 -10.10 -5.77
CA SER A 144 9.85 -10.64 -7.11
C SER A 144 11.33 -10.65 -7.53
N MET A 145 12.05 -9.54 -7.29
CA MET A 145 13.47 -9.44 -7.59
C MET A 145 14.31 -10.43 -6.76
N TRP A 146 14.10 -10.49 -5.45
CA TRP A 146 14.87 -11.38 -4.57
C TRP A 146 14.66 -12.85 -4.92
N PHE A 147 13.41 -13.24 -5.16
CA PHE A 147 13.11 -14.62 -5.54
C PHE A 147 13.77 -14.98 -6.88
N ASN A 148 13.64 -14.14 -7.91
CA ASN A 148 14.24 -14.40 -9.20
C ASN A 148 15.78 -14.42 -9.12
N MET A 149 16.40 -13.52 -8.35
CA MET A 149 17.86 -13.52 -8.14
C MET A 149 18.33 -14.75 -7.35
N PHE A 150 17.57 -15.19 -6.35
CA PHE A 150 17.85 -16.42 -5.65
C PHE A 150 17.77 -17.64 -6.58
N ASP A 151 16.71 -17.73 -7.38
CA ASP A 151 16.49 -18.83 -8.32
C ASP A 151 17.63 -18.92 -9.34
N LEU A 152 18.04 -17.79 -9.91
CA LEU A 152 19.17 -17.71 -10.83
C LEU A 152 20.49 -18.13 -10.16
N ALA A 153 20.77 -17.64 -8.96
CA ALA A 153 21.98 -17.99 -8.22
C ALA A 153 22.03 -19.49 -7.86
N ASN A 154 20.89 -20.05 -7.47
CA ASN A 154 20.76 -21.46 -7.20
C ASN A 154 21.02 -22.31 -8.45
N ALA A 155 20.47 -21.91 -9.61
CA ALA A 155 20.71 -22.59 -10.88
C ALA A 155 22.22 -22.56 -11.28
N TYR A 156 22.89 -21.43 -11.05
CA TYR A 156 24.34 -21.35 -11.24
C TYR A 156 25.10 -22.31 -10.32
N ALA A 157 24.73 -22.42 -9.07
CA ALA A 157 25.34 -23.36 -8.12
C ALA A 157 25.11 -24.82 -8.52
N GLN A 158 24.01 -25.13 -9.21
CA GLN A 158 23.70 -26.46 -9.72
C GLN A 158 24.32 -26.77 -11.10
N GLY A 159 25.05 -25.82 -11.69
CA GLY A 159 25.70 -25.96 -12.99
C GLY A 159 24.80 -25.68 -14.20
N GLU A 160 23.58 -25.17 -14.00
CA GLU A 160 22.64 -24.84 -15.09
C GLU A 160 22.75 -23.39 -15.60
N GLY A 161 23.36 -22.50 -14.84
CA GLY A 161 23.76 -21.13 -15.13
C GLY A 161 23.03 -20.41 -16.28
N MET A 162 23.75 -20.23 -17.41
CA MET A 162 23.22 -19.50 -18.57
C MET A 162 21.99 -20.16 -19.20
N LYS A 163 21.88 -21.49 -19.16
CA LYS A 163 20.70 -22.18 -19.68
C LYS A 163 19.45 -21.72 -18.93
N HIS A 164 19.52 -21.74 -17.59
CA HIS A 164 18.44 -21.29 -16.73
C HIS A 164 18.09 -19.81 -16.99
N TYR A 165 19.11 -18.94 -17.08
CA TYR A 165 18.90 -17.52 -17.38
C TYR A 165 18.14 -17.33 -18.71
N VAL A 166 18.56 -18.01 -19.76
CA VAL A 166 17.89 -17.91 -21.06
C VAL A 166 16.45 -18.40 -20.98
N GLU A 167 16.20 -19.54 -20.36
CA GLU A 167 14.86 -20.16 -20.32
C GLU A 167 13.90 -19.43 -19.37
N LYS A 168 14.37 -18.90 -18.24
CA LYS A 168 13.51 -18.34 -17.17
C LYS A 168 13.45 -16.82 -17.16
N VAL A 169 14.40 -16.15 -17.78
CA VAL A 169 14.46 -14.67 -17.84
C VAL A 169 14.37 -14.19 -19.28
N GLN A 170 15.38 -14.45 -20.11
CA GLN A 170 15.53 -13.83 -21.42
C GLN A 170 14.38 -14.18 -22.40
N GLN A 171 14.03 -15.46 -22.51
CA GLN A 171 12.95 -15.89 -23.42
C GLN A 171 11.57 -15.38 -22.96
N PRO A 172 11.21 -15.42 -21.66
CA PRO A 172 10.01 -14.77 -21.16
C PRO A 172 9.96 -13.26 -21.44
N GLU A 173 11.07 -12.52 -21.26
CA GLU A 173 11.14 -11.09 -21.59
C GLU A 173 10.82 -10.82 -23.07
N PHE A 174 11.44 -11.56 -23.98
CA PHE A 174 11.17 -11.44 -25.42
C PHE A 174 9.71 -11.79 -25.76
N ALA A 175 9.17 -12.84 -25.15
CA ALA A 175 7.79 -13.24 -25.35
C ALA A 175 6.80 -12.20 -24.84
N ALA A 176 7.13 -11.49 -23.76
CA ALA A 176 6.29 -10.46 -23.15
C ALA A 176 6.26 -9.14 -23.96
N ALA A 177 7.10 -8.98 -24.98
CA ALA A 177 7.10 -7.80 -25.84
C ALA A 177 5.73 -7.54 -26.50
N LYS A 178 4.98 -8.59 -26.83
CA LYS A 178 3.61 -8.51 -27.36
C LYS A 178 2.61 -7.91 -26.35
N ASP A 179 2.90 -8.02 -25.07
CA ASP A 179 2.08 -7.52 -23.96
C ASP A 179 2.55 -6.15 -23.47
N GLY A 180 3.50 -5.52 -24.20
CA GLY A 180 4.01 -4.18 -23.93
C GLY A 180 5.29 -4.13 -23.08
N TYR A 181 5.92 -5.27 -22.76
CA TYR A 181 7.20 -5.26 -22.07
C TYR A 181 8.33 -4.85 -23.05
N THR A 182 9.05 -3.78 -22.71
CA THR A 182 10.07 -3.19 -23.60
C THR A 182 11.48 -3.24 -23.02
N PHE A 183 11.65 -3.65 -21.78
CA PHE A 183 12.92 -3.63 -21.05
C PHE A 183 13.87 -4.79 -21.45
N VAL A 184 13.99 -5.04 -22.74
CA VAL A 184 14.88 -6.08 -23.30
C VAL A 184 16.26 -5.55 -23.68
N SER A 185 16.45 -4.22 -23.65
CA SER A 185 17.71 -3.52 -23.88
C SER A 185 17.96 -2.55 -22.75
N HIS A 186 18.89 -2.88 -21.87
CA HIS A 186 19.17 -2.08 -20.66
C HIS A 186 19.54 -0.61 -20.94
N GLN A 187 20.07 -0.31 -22.12
CA GLN A 187 20.43 1.05 -22.51
C GLN A 187 19.24 1.90 -22.95
N GLN A 188 18.13 1.28 -23.31
CA GLN A 188 16.94 1.96 -23.78
C GLN A 188 16.20 2.68 -22.63
N GLU A 189 16.24 2.10 -21.43
CA GLU A 189 15.45 2.52 -20.27
C GLU A 189 16.30 3.20 -19.19
N VAL A 190 17.52 3.61 -19.55
CA VAL A 190 18.44 4.34 -18.64
C VAL A 190 18.91 5.63 -19.31
N GLY A 191 19.20 6.64 -18.49
CA GLY A 191 19.64 7.97 -18.94
C GLY A 191 18.61 9.06 -18.71
N THR A 192 19.04 10.31 -18.92
CA THR A 192 18.23 11.50 -18.63
C THR A 192 16.92 11.53 -19.39
N GLY A 193 16.92 11.19 -20.66
CA GLY A 193 15.70 11.19 -21.48
C GLY A 193 14.61 10.22 -21.00
N TYR A 194 14.96 9.13 -20.33
CA TYR A 194 14.00 8.24 -19.68
C TYR A 194 13.38 8.91 -18.45
N PHE A 195 14.20 9.48 -17.58
CA PHE A 195 13.73 10.18 -16.40
C PHE A 195 12.87 11.40 -16.75
N ASP A 196 13.21 12.12 -17.81
CA ASP A 196 12.39 13.23 -18.31
C ASP A 196 11.01 12.76 -18.77
N LYS A 197 10.92 11.61 -19.46
CA LYS A 197 9.62 11.00 -19.81
C LYS A 197 8.81 10.60 -18.58
N VAL A 198 9.43 9.99 -17.57
CA VAL A 198 8.74 9.61 -16.32
C VAL A 198 8.20 10.85 -15.61
N THR A 199 9.00 11.90 -15.49
CA THR A 199 8.57 13.15 -14.86
C THR A 199 7.49 13.91 -15.63
N THR A 200 7.41 13.75 -16.95
CA THR A 200 6.33 14.36 -17.75
C THR A 200 5.03 13.58 -17.71
N ILE A 201 5.07 12.26 -17.46
CA ILE A 201 3.88 11.41 -17.29
C ILE A 201 3.25 11.60 -15.92
N ILE A 202 4.07 11.76 -14.89
CA ILE A 202 3.59 12.12 -13.55
C ILE A 202 3.27 13.61 -13.59
N PRO A 203 2.02 14.07 -13.37
CA PRO A 203 1.68 15.48 -13.39
C PRO A 203 2.31 16.20 -12.19
N VAL A 204 3.60 16.43 -12.28
CA VAL A 204 4.30 17.40 -11.45
C VAL A 204 3.96 18.76 -12.04
N SER A 205 3.48 19.69 -11.23
CA SER A 205 3.11 21.06 -11.64
C SER A 205 4.14 21.62 -12.63
N TYR A 206 3.71 21.89 -13.85
CA TYR A 206 4.51 22.41 -14.96
C TYR A 206 5.33 23.68 -14.63
N THR A 207 4.97 24.36 -13.55
CA THR A 207 5.63 25.57 -13.06
C THR A 207 7.01 25.34 -12.45
N HIS A 208 7.31 24.14 -11.93
CA HIS A 208 8.62 23.86 -11.34
C HIS A 208 9.69 23.44 -12.37
N LEU A 209 9.29 22.86 -13.50
CA LEU A 209 10.24 22.46 -14.54
C LEU A 209 10.76 23.63 -15.38
N ARG A 210 10.00 24.73 -15.49
CA ARG A 210 10.41 25.94 -16.21
C ARG A 210 11.32 26.89 -15.42
N ALA A 211 11.44 26.70 -14.12
CA ALA A 211 12.28 27.57 -13.29
C ALA A 211 13.80 27.35 -13.48
N HIS A 212 14.21 26.30 -14.20
CA HIS A 212 15.61 26.00 -14.50
C HIS A 212 16.02 26.29 -15.95
N GLU A 213 15.11 26.80 -16.78
CA GLU A 213 15.40 27.27 -18.14
C GLU A 213 15.49 28.80 -18.17
N THR A 214 16.37 29.37 -17.38
CA THR A 214 16.83 30.77 -17.63
C THR A 214 18.22 30.75 -18.24
N PRO A 215 18.43 31.47 -19.35
CA PRO A 215 19.68 31.46 -20.10
C PRO A 215 20.86 32.03 -19.33
#